data_2e703a01c0c6eea84ad042bd97f4f404
#
_entry.id   2e703a01c0c6eea84ad042bd97f4f404
#
_cell.length_a   1.000
_cell.length_b   1.000
_cell.length_c   1.000
_cell.angle_alpha   90.00
_cell.angle_beta   90.00
_cell.angle_gamma   90.00
#
_symmetry.space_group_name_H-M   'P 1'
#
loop_
_entity.id
_entity.type
_entity.pdbx_description
1 polymer ?
#
loop_
_entity_poly.entity_id
_entity_poly.type
_entity_poly.pdbx_seq_one_letter_code
_entity_poly.pdbx_strand_id
1 'polypeptide(L)'
;DVNLQGTINLCAALEKVGAPRAFIFISTVAVYGCDYGVNITEEYPLNGTTPYAMSKRLAEEYLQNWCRKYNVVLGIIRPSLIAGPNPPGNLGAMITGICRGRYFSIADGRPRKSVLMVQDIANLIPLLVRKGGIYNVCDSYQPTFRDLETLICKQMNKSLPLSIPYWLAKGMALIGDCLGCLLYTSPS
;
A
#
# COMPACT_ATOMS: atom_id res chain seq x y z
N ASP A 1 4.10 -0.94 18.59
CA ASP A 1 3.43 -0.64 17.32
C ASP A 1 3.56 0.85 16.99
N VAL A 2 4.40 1.16 15.99
CA VAL A 2 4.74 2.56 15.64
C VAL A 2 3.52 3.32 15.09
N ASN A 3 2.66 2.67 14.31
CA ASN A 3 1.52 3.36 13.68
C ASN A 3 0.47 3.77 14.72
N LEU A 4 -0.01 2.84 15.54
CA LEU A 4 -1.01 3.14 16.56
C LEU A 4 -0.44 4.00 17.69
N GLN A 5 0.65 3.56 18.31
CA GLN A 5 1.21 4.27 19.46
C GLN A 5 1.75 5.65 19.07
N GLY A 6 2.37 5.76 17.89
CA GLY A 6 2.81 7.05 17.35
C GLY A 6 1.64 8.02 17.13
N THR A 7 0.51 7.51 16.60
CA THR A 7 -0.71 8.30 16.44
C THR A 7 -1.28 8.77 17.79
N ILE A 8 -1.37 7.88 18.78
CA ILE A 8 -1.83 8.21 20.14
C ILE A 8 -0.93 9.28 20.76
N ASN A 9 0.39 9.10 20.67
CA ASN A 9 1.35 10.06 21.24
C ASN A 9 1.25 11.44 20.57
N LEU A 10 1.07 11.48 19.25
CA LEU A 10 0.88 12.72 18.51
C LEU A 10 -0.41 13.42 18.95
N CYS A 11 -1.52 12.70 19.04
CA CYS A 11 -2.78 13.26 19.52
C CYS A 11 -2.69 13.80 20.95
N ALA A 12 -2.03 13.07 21.84
CA ALA A 12 -1.80 13.53 23.22
C ALA A 12 -0.92 14.78 23.30
N ALA A 13 0.04 14.94 22.38
CA ALA A 13 0.81 16.17 22.28
C ALA A 13 -0.03 17.34 21.74
N LEU A 14 -0.88 17.08 20.73
CA LEU A 14 -1.80 18.08 20.17
C LEU A 14 -2.84 18.56 21.19
N GLU A 15 -3.29 17.70 22.10
CA GLU A 15 -4.19 18.09 23.19
C GLU A 15 -3.59 19.17 24.10
N LYS A 16 -2.26 19.14 24.30
CA LYS A 16 -1.57 20.11 25.16
C LYS A 16 -1.34 21.48 24.50
N VAL A 17 -1.21 21.49 23.18
CA VAL A 17 -0.90 22.74 22.43
C VAL A 17 -2.10 23.30 21.67
N GLY A 18 -3.20 22.55 21.62
CA GLY A 18 -4.43 22.86 20.89
C GLY A 18 -4.62 21.93 19.69
N ALA A 19 -5.84 21.42 19.56
CA ALA A 19 -6.20 20.53 18.46
C ALA A 19 -6.15 21.29 17.10
N PRO A 20 -5.64 20.67 16.03
CA PRO A 20 -5.56 21.29 14.72
C PRO A 20 -6.96 21.40 14.09
N ARG A 21 -7.09 22.25 13.07
CA ARG A 21 -8.33 22.34 12.28
C ARG A 21 -8.66 21.05 11.53
N ALA A 22 -7.64 20.37 11.03
CA ALA A 22 -7.79 19.13 10.28
C ALA A 22 -6.64 18.17 10.57
N PHE A 23 -6.91 16.87 10.48
CA PHE A 23 -5.95 15.78 10.59
C PHE A 23 -6.07 14.90 9.34
N ILE A 24 -4.97 14.72 8.61
CA ILE A 24 -4.94 13.82 7.44
C ILE A 24 -4.09 12.61 7.80
N PHE A 25 -4.72 11.43 7.70
CA PHE A 25 -4.07 10.16 7.99
C PHE A 25 -3.89 9.32 6.72
N ILE A 26 -2.65 8.96 6.44
CA ILE A 26 -2.33 8.04 5.35
C ILE A 26 -2.41 6.61 5.89
N SER A 27 -3.48 5.93 5.54
CA SER A 27 -3.73 4.53 5.86
C SER A 27 -3.27 3.61 4.70
N THR A 28 -4.00 2.56 4.39
CA THR A 28 -3.68 1.58 3.34
C THR A 28 -4.92 0.76 2.99
N VAL A 29 -5.03 0.29 1.75
CA VAL A 29 -6.06 -0.71 1.37
C VAL A 29 -5.85 -2.06 2.06
N ALA A 30 -4.67 -2.34 2.61
CA ALA A 30 -4.40 -3.57 3.36
C ALA A 30 -5.31 -3.76 4.59
N VAL A 31 -5.95 -2.67 5.09
CA VAL A 31 -6.93 -2.75 6.19
C VAL A 31 -8.13 -3.63 5.86
N TYR A 32 -8.45 -3.83 4.58
CA TYR A 32 -9.53 -4.71 4.14
C TYR A 32 -9.19 -6.20 4.27
N GLY A 33 -7.91 -6.56 4.23
CA GLY A 33 -7.47 -7.97 4.32
C GLY A 33 -7.83 -8.78 3.08
N CYS A 34 -8.03 -8.15 1.93
CA CYS A 34 -8.37 -8.80 0.68
C CYS A 34 -7.15 -8.89 -0.24
N ASP A 35 -6.82 -10.10 -0.69
CA ASP A 35 -5.80 -10.32 -1.72
C ASP A 35 -6.35 -10.04 -3.12
N TYR A 36 -7.67 -10.19 -3.30
CA TYR A 36 -8.40 -9.97 -4.55
C TYR A 36 -9.68 -9.21 -4.29
N GLY A 37 -10.05 -8.33 -5.21
CA GLY A 37 -11.33 -7.63 -5.16
C GLY A 37 -11.51 -6.72 -6.35
N VAL A 38 -12.77 -6.46 -6.70
CA VAL A 38 -13.15 -5.51 -7.76
C VAL A 38 -14.12 -4.52 -7.13
N ASN A 39 -13.86 -3.24 -7.33
CA ASN A 39 -14.72 -2.16 -6.80
C ASN A 39 -14.94 -2.22 -5.29
N ILE A 40 -13.87 -2.49 -4.52
CA ILE A 40 -13.92 -2.43 -3.05
C ILE A 40 -14.17 -0.98 -2.64
N THR A 41 -15.30 -0.75 -1.97
CA THR A 41 -15.68 0.57 -1.45
C THR A 41 -15.15 0.78 -0.04
N GLU A 42 -15.25 2.02 0.46
CA GLU A 42 -14.80 2.41 1.80
C GLU A 42 -15.61 1.75 2.92
N GLU A 43 -16.84 1.30 2.62
CA GLU A 43 -17.71 0.55 3.55
C GLU A 43 -17.38 -0.94 3.63
N TYR A 44 -16.45 -1.44 2.82
CA TYR A 44 -16.07 -2.84 2.87
C TYR A 44 -15.49 -3.21 4.25
N PRO A 45 -15.78 -4.41 4.80
CA PRO A 45 -15.30 -4.82 6.12
C PRO A 45 -13.78 -4.77 6.26
N LEU A 46 -13.31 -4.21 7.38
CA LEU A 46 -11.88 -4.08 7.68
C LEU A 46 -11.35 -5.35 8.35
N ASN A 47 -11.05 -6.37 7.56
CA ASN A 47 -10.63 -7.70 7.98
C ASN A 47 -9.11 -7.95 7.92
N GLY A 48 -8.31 -6.92 7.74
CA GLY A 48 -6.86 -7.04 7.69
C GLY A 48 -6.28 -7.64 8.95
N THR A 49 -5.57 -8.77 8.83
CA THR A 49 -5.00 -9.55 9.94
C THR A 49 -3.49 -9.39 10.07
N THR A 50 -2.80 -8.84 9.08
CA THR A 50 -1.37 -8.59 9.21
C THR A 50 -1.10 -7.55 10.30
N PRO A 51 0.03 -7.61 11.03
CA PRO A 51 0.37 -6.62 12.06
C PRO A 51 0.30 -5.18 11.54
N TYR A 52 0.72 -4.95 10.29
CA TYR A 52 0.65 -3.65 9.63
C TYR A 52 -0.80 -3.20 9.39
N ALA A 53 -1.64 -4.05 8.78
CA ALA A 53 -3.04 -3.74 8.53
C ALA A 53 -3.82 -3.49 9.82
N MET A 54 -3.61 -4.33 10.84
CA MET A 54 -4.21 -4.15 12.16
C MET A 54 -3.81 -2.83 12.80
N SER A 55 -2.53 -2.47 12.75
CA SER A 55 -2.03 -1.23 13.32
C SER A 55 -2.64 0.01 12.66
N LYS A 56 -2.78 -0.01 11.33
CA LYS A 56 -3.42 1.07 10.58
C LYS A 56 -4.91 1.17 10.88
N ARG A 57 -5.62 0.03 10.91
CA ARG A 57 -7.05 -0.02 11.27
C ARG A 57 -7.32 0.56 12.66
N LEU A 58 -6.55 0.12 13.66
CA LEU A 58 -6.69 0.62 15.03
C LEU A 58 -6.36 2.12 15.13
N ALA A 59 -5.39 2.62 14.36
CA ALA A 59 -5.10 4.04 14.29
C ALA A 59 -6.23 4.84 13.62
N GLU A 60 -6.88 4.30 12.56
CA GLU A 60 -8.06 4.92 11.97
C GLU A 60 -9.20 5.04 12.98
N GLU A 61 -9.51 3.96 13.70
CA GLU A 61 -10.57 3.93 14.72
C GLU A 61 -10.28 4.93 15.85
N TYR A 62 -9.06 4.96 16.33
CA TYR A 62 -8.62 5.92 17.35
C TYR A 62 -8.81 7.36 16.87
N LEU A 63 -8.35 7.68 15.65
CA LEU A 63 -8.46 9.03 15.06
C LEU A 63 -9.91 9.44 14.82
N GLN A 64 -10.78 8.55 14.39
CA GLN A 64 -12.21 8.87 14.22
C GLN A 64 -12.82 9.31 15.55
N ASN A 65 -12.51 8.62 16.65
CA ASN A 65 -13.01 8.98 17.97
C ASN A 65 -12.37 10.28 18.48
N TRP A 66 -11.06 10.43 18.34
CA TRP A 66 -10.32 11.60 18.78
C TRP A 66 -10.75 12.87 18.02
N CYS A 67 -10.80 12.81 16.71
CA CYS A 67 -11.20 13.95 15.88
C CYS A 67 -12.64 14.37 16.13
N ARG A 68 -13.54 13.41 16.37
CA ARG A 68 -14.93 13.71 16.75
C ARG A 68 -14.99 14.45 18.11
N LYS A 69 -14.22 13.99 19.09
CA LYS A 69 -14.14 14.61 20.42
C LYS A 69 -13.67 16.06 20.37
N TYR A 70 -12.68 16.35 19.53
CA TYR A 70 -12.05 17.67 19.44
C TYR A 70 -12.54 18.53 18.27
N ASN A 71 -13.59 18.10 17.57
CA ASN A 71 -14.16 18.79 16.39
C ASN A 71 -13.10 19.08 15.30
N VAL A 72 -12.23 18.10 15.03
CA VAL A 72 -11.18 18.15 14.02
C VAL A 72 -11.70 17.51 12.73
N VAL A 73 -11.49 18.15 11.59
CA VAL A 73 -11.79 17.55 10.28
C VAL A 73 -10.82 16.40 10.02
N LEU A 74 -11.33 15.17 9.93
CA LEU A 74 -10.51 13.98 9.66
C LEU A 74 -10.61 13.58 8.20
N GLY A 75 -9.46 13.54 7.51
CA GLY A 75 -9.31 12.92 6.20
C GLY A 75 -8.47 11.64 6.30
N ILE A 76 -8.99 10.51 5.84
CA ILE A 76 -8.25 9.24 5.77
C ILE A 76 -8.07 8.87 4.30
N ILE A 77 -6.84 8.64 3.89
CA ILE A 77 -6.51 8.09 2.57
C ILE A 77 -6.11 6.63 2.77
N ARG A 78 -6.78 5.72 2.07
CA ARG A 78 -6.39 4.31 1.92
C ARG A 78 -5.78 4.11 0.53
N PRO A 79 -4.50 4.38 0.35
CA PRO A 79 -3.85 4.24 -0.94
C PRO A 79 -3.70 2.77 -1.30
N SER A 80 -3.74 2.48 -2.60
CA SER A 80 -3.26 1.25 -3.20
C SER A 80 -1.72 1.19 -3.21
N LEU A 81 -1.11 0.41 -4.11
CA LEU A 81 0.35 0.37 -4.24
C LEU A 81 0.89 1.75 -4.64
N ILE A 82 1.67 2.38 -3.75
CA ILE A 82 2.25 3.70 -4.02
C ILE A 82 3.49 3.55 -4.89
N ALA A 83 3.49 4.24 -6.03
CA ALA A 83 4.62 4.39 -6.93
C ALA A 83 5.26 5.78 -6.80
N GLY A 84 6.58 5.81 -6.86
CA GLY A 84 7.36 7.06 -6.75
C GLY A 84 8.86 6.77 -6.78
N PRO A 85 9.71 7.78 -6.56
CA PRO A 85 11.15 7.58 -6.44
C PRO A 85 11.49 6.65 -5.26
N ASN A 86 12.34 5.63 -5.51
CA ASN A 86 12.77 4.65 -4.49
C ASN A 86 11.59 4.03 -3.71
N PRO A 87 10.60 3.42 -4.37
CA PRO A 87 9.43 2.93 -3.69
C PRO A 87 9.81 1.81 -2.71
N PRO A 88 9.27 1.81 -1.48
CA PRO A 88 9.49 0.72 -0.54
C PRO A 88 8.67 -0.53 -0.91
N GLY A 89 8.92 -1.64 -0.21
CA GLY A 89 8.12 -2.85 -0.31
C GLY A 89 8.25 -3.58 -1.66
N ASN A 90 7.17 -4.20 -2.10
CA ASN A 90 7.17 -5.12 -3.25
C ASN A 90 7.58 -4.45 -4.57
N LEU A 91 7.19 -3.20 -4.81
CA LEU A 91 7.56 -2.48 -6.02
C LEU A 91 9.08 -2.20 -6.03
N GLY A 92 9.66 -1.79 -4.92
CA GLY A 92 11.10 -1.58 -4.79
C GLY A 92 11.89 -2.89 -4.93
N ALA A 93 11.38 -3.99 -4.36
CA ALA A 93 11.97 -5.31 -4.52
C ALA A 93 11.94 -5.77 -5.99
N MET A 94 10.83 -5.56 -6.70
CA MET A 94 10.69 -5.84 -8.12
C MET A 94 11.70 -5.04 -8.96
N ILE A 95 11.79 -3.72 -8.76
CA ILE A 95 12.76 -2.85 -9.45
C ILE A 95 14.19 -3.35 -9.20
N THR A 96 14.54 -3.59 -7.93
CA THR A 96 15.86 -4.07 -7.55
C THR A 96 16.16 -5.43 -8.17
N GLY A 97 15.20 -6.35 -8.17
CA GLY A 97 15.31 -7.68 -8.76
C GLY A 97 15.55 -7.63 -10.28
N ILE A 98 14.80 -6.77 -10.99
CA ILE A 98 14.97 -6.55 -12.43
C ILE A 98 16.36 -5.94 -12.70
N CYS A 99 16.77 -4.93 -11.97
CA CYS A 99 18.09 -4.29 -12.15
C CYS A 99 19.24 -5.28 -11.96
N ARG A 100 19.09 -6.21 -11.01
CA ARG A 100 20.11 -7.25 -10.71
C ARG A 100 20.01 -8.51 -11.57
N GLY A 101 19.02 -8.60 -12.48
CA GLY A 101 18.76 -9.79 -13.28
C GLY A 101 18.35 -11.03 -12.47
N ARG A 102 17.72 -10.82 -11.31
CA ARG A 102 17.26 -11.86 -10.36
C ARG A 102 15.75 -11.89 -10.18
N TYR A 103 15.01 -11.27 -11.08
CA TYR A 103 13.56 -11.25 -11.07
C TYR A 103 13.00 -12.18 -12.15
N PHE A 104 11.98 -12.94 -11.79
CA PHE A 104 11.23 -13.78 -12.73
C PHE A 104 9.78 -13.30 -12.77
N SER A 105 9.23 -13.19 -13.97
CA SER A 105 7.80 -12.96 -14.16
C SER A 105 7.03 -14.24 -13.85
N ILE A 106 5.91 -14.13 -13.13
CA ILE A 106 5.08 -15.30 -12.76
C ILE A 106 3.79 -15.24 -13.56
N ALA A 107 3.38 -16.37 -14.16
CA ALA A 107 2.13 -16.51 -14.90
C ALA A 107 1.91 -15.38 -15.94
N ASP A 108 2.96 -15.03 -16.67
CA ASP A 108 2.99 -13.99 -17.71
C ASP A 108 2.60 -12.58 -17.20
N GLY A 109 2.61 -12.35 -15.88
CA GLY A 109 2.32 -11.06 -15.29
C GLY A 109 0.89 -10.55 -15.53
N ARG A 110 -0.08 -11.43 -15.78
CA ARG A 110 -1.48 -11.07 -16.11
C ARG A 110 -2.26 -10.37 -14.98
N PRO A 111 -2.03 -10.67 -13.67
CA PRO A 111 -2.77 -9.98 -12.61
C PRO A 111 -2.60 -8.46 -12.70
N ARG A 112 -3.69 -7.73 -12.43
CA ARG A 112 -3.71 -6.27 -12.37
C ARG A 112 -3.44 -5.81 -10.95
N LYS A 113 -2.83 -4.66 -10.82
CA LYS A 113 -2.59 -4.02 -9.53
C LYS A 113 -3.04 -2.57 -9.59
N SER A 114 -3.85 -2.16 -8.63
CA SER A 114 -4.13 -0.74 -8.44
C SER A 114 -2.86 -0.05 -7.97
N VAL A 115 -2.48 1.01 -8.65
CA VAL A 115 -1.29 1.81 -8.37
C VAL A 115 -1.72 3.26 -8.14
N LEU A 116 -0.95 4.01 -7.38
CA LEU A 116 -1.15 5.43 -7.13
C LEU A 116 0.21 6.13 -7.15
N MET A 117 0.32 7.23 -7.87
CA MET A 117 1.52 8.06 -7.82
C MET A 117 1.58 8.86 -6.51
N VAL A 118 2.75 8.89 -5.87
CA VAL A 118 2.92 9.59 -4.59
C VAL A 118 2.56 11.07 -4.66
N GLN A 119 2.78 11.72 -5.81
CA GLN A 119 2.43 13.11 -6.04
C GLN A 119 0.92 13.36 -5.95
N ASP A 120 0.09 12.38 -6.34
CA ASP A 120 -1.36 12.53 -6.32
C ASP A 120 -1.91 12.51 -4.90
N ILE A 121 -1.23 11.83 -3.97
CA ILE A 121 -1.55 11.93 -2.54
C ILE A 121 -1.42 13.39 -2.07
N ALA A 122 -0.32 14.06 -2.42
CA ALA A 122 -0.09 15.45 -2.03
C ALA A 122 -1.16 16.39 -2.61
N ASN A 123 -1.59 16.15 -3.86
CA ASN A 123 -2.63 16.93 -4.53
C ASN A 123 -4.01 16.77 -3.87
N LEU A 124 -4.28 15.64 -3.21
CA LEU A 124 -5.55 15.40 -2.51
C LEU A 124 -5.65 16.10 -1.14
N ILE A 125 -4.53 16.38 -0.49
CA ILE A 125 -4.50 16.95 0.88
C ILE A 125 -5.36 18.22 1.01
N PRO A 126 -5.27 19.24 0.13
CA PRO A 126 -6.07 20.47 0.26
C PRO A 126 -7.59 20.21 0.19
N LEU A 127 -8.02 19.21 -0.55
CA LEU A 127 -9.43 18.80 -0.62
C LEU A 127 -9.87 18.16 0.69
N LEU A 128 -9.04 17.24 1.23
CA LEU A 128 -9.34 16.50 2.46
C LEU A 128 -9.36 17.41 3.70
N VAL A 129 -8.48 18.40 3.76
CA VAL A 129 -8.49 19.41 4.82
C VAL A 129 -9.82 20.16 4.89
N ARG A 130 -10.50 20.33 3.76
CA ARG A 130 -11.80 21.02 3.69
C ARG A 130 -13.00 20.10 3.91
N LYS A 131 -12.96 18.90 3.31
CA LYS A 131 -14.13 18.01 3.27
C LYS A 131 -14.08 16.92 4.33
N GLY A 132 -12.87 16.50 4.76
CA GLY A 132 -12.72 15.27 5.52
C GLY A 132 -13.15 14.02 4.75
N GLY A 133 -13.39 12.93 5.47
CA GLY A 133 -13.90 11.67 4.92
C GLY A 133 -12.82 10.61 4.75
N ILE A 134 -13.26 9.40 4.38
CA ILE A 134 -12.40 8.24 4.12
C ILE A 134 -12.46 7.95 2.63
N TYR A 135 -11.30 7.71 2.01
CA TYR A 135 -11.22 7.52 0.56
C TYR A 135 -10.22 6.43 0.20
N ASN A 136 -10.67 5.47 -0.62
CA ASN A 136 -9.79 4.59 -1.36
C ASN A 136 -9.20 5.37 -2.55
N VAL A 137 -7.89 5.32 -2.71
CA VAL A 137 -7.24 6.12 -3.75
C VAL A 137 -6.33 5.24 -4.61
N CYS A 138 -6.57 5.27 -5.91
CA CYS A 138 -5.74 4.64 -6.93
C CYS A 138 -5.89 5.43 -8.25
N ASP A 139 -4.99 5.19 -9.18
CA ASP A 139 -5.11 5.72 -10.53
C ASP A 139 -6.27 5.05 -11.28
N SER A 140 -6.81 5.74 -12.26
CA SER A 140 -7.87 5.21 -13.15
C SER A 140 -7.37 4.04 -14.00
N TYR A 141 -6.10 4.03 -14.38
CA TYR A 141 -5.46 2.94 -15.09
C TYR A 141 -4.83 1.96 -14.09
N GLN A 142 -5.23 0.69 -14.19
CA GLN A 142 -4.70 -0.38 -13.36
C GLN A 142 -3.81 -1.29 -14.20
N PRO A 143 -2.48 -1.12 -14.14
CA PRO A 143 -1.55 -1.91 -14.94
C PRO A 143 -1.55 -3.37 -14.54
N THR A 144 -1.23 -4.24 -15.48
CA THR A 144 -0.82 -5.61 -15.18
C THR A 144 0.62 -5.61 -14.63
N PHE A 145 1.02 -6.68 -13.93
CA PHE A 145 2.42 -6.84 -13.57
C PHE A 145 3.33 -6.81 -14.80
N ARG A 146 2.87 -7.35 -15.94
CA ARG A 146 3.61 -7.30 -17.20
C ARG A 146 3.82 -5.88 -17.73
N ASP A 147 2.82 -5.01 -17.56
CA ASP A 147 2.96 -3.59 -17.91
C ASP A 147 4.03 -2.91 -17.03
N LEU A 148 4.00 -3.17 -15.72
CA LEU A 148 4.99 -2.65 -14.77
C LEU A 148 6.40 -3.16 -15.09
N GLU A 149 6.56 -4.47 -15.33
CA GLU A 149 7.82 -5.08 -15.76
C GLU A 149 8.37 -4.40 -17.01
N THR A 150 7.51 -4.22 -18.02
CA THR A 150 7.88 -3.61 -19.30
C THR A 150 8.34 -2.16 -19.11
N LEU A 151 7.61 -1.38 -18.33
CA LEU A 151 7.96 0.01 -18.03
C LEU A 151 9.30 0.11 -17.28
N ILE A 152 9.49 -0.71 -16.25
CA ILE A 152 10.72 -0.74 -15.47
C ILE A 152 11.90 -1.15 -16.35
N CYS A 153 11.76 -2.22 -17.14
CA CYS A 153 12.82 -2.69 -18.03
C CYS A 153 13.19 -1.63 -19.07
N LYS A 154 12.21 -0.96 -19.66
CA LYS A 154 12.43 0.13 -20.61
C LYS A 154 13.18 1.28 -19.95
N GLN A 155 12.77 1.72 -18.75
CA GLN A 155 13.40 2.81 -18.05
C GLN A 155 14.84 2.50 -17.60
N MET A 156 15.08 1.25 -17.21
CA MET A 156 16.39 0.78 -16.74
C MET A 156 17.29 0.22 -17.84
N ASN A 157 16.84 0.27 -19.09
CA ASN A 157 17.53 -0.31 -20.25
C ASN A 157 17.92 -1.78 -20.03
N LYS A 158 16.95 -2.59 -19.55
CA LYS A 158 17.09 -4.02 -19.27
C LYS A 158 16.18 -4.84 -20.18
N SER A 159 16.55 -6.10 -20.41
CA SER A 159 15.67 -7.08 -21.06
C SER A 159 14.53 -7.48 -20.14
N LEU A 160 13.40 -7.90 -20.74
CA LEU A 160 12.25 -8.41 -19.99
C LEU A 160 12.64 -9.67 -19.20
N PRO A 161 12.12 -9.82 -17.95
CA PRO A 161 12.36 -11.01 -17.16
C PRO A 161 11.79 -12.26 -17.82
N LEU A 162 12.45 -13.40 -17.59
CA LEU A 162 11.93 -14.69 -17.99
C LEU A 162 10.62 -14.98 -17.24
N SER A 163 9.62 -15.46 -18.00
CA SER A 163 8.36 -15.90 -17.39
C SER A 163 8.47 -17.35 -16.96
N ILE A 164 8.06 -17.64 -15.74
CA ILE A 164 7.97 -18.99 -15.20
C ILE A 164 6.51 -19.36 -14.88
N PRO A 165 6.09 -20.61 -15.14
CA PRO A 165 4.76 -21.07 -14.78
C PRO A 165 4.54 -20.98 -13.26
N TYR A 166 3.29 -20.71 -12.86
CA TYR A 166 2.92 -20.56 -11.44
C TYR A 166 3.31 -21.76 -10.57
N TRP A 167 3.15 -22.99 -11.09
CA TRP A 167 3.49 -24.21 -10.35
C TRP A 167 4.98 -24.32 -10.03
N LEU A 168 5.84 -23.84 -10.95
CA LEU A 168 7.30 -23.80 -10.73
C LEU A 168 7.66 -22.72 -9.70
N ALA A 169 7.06 -21.54 -9.78
CA ALA A 169 7.24 -20.48 -8.79
C ALA A 169 6.84 -20.95 -7.38
N LYS A 170 5.70 -21.66 -7.26
CA LYS A 170 5.25 -22.23 -5.98
C LYS A 170 6.22 -23.29 -5.43
N GLY A 171 6.76 -24.14 -6.28
CA GLY A 171 7.80 -25.11 -5.87
C GLY A 171 9.07 -24.45 -5.37
N MET A 172 9.54 -23.40 -6.06
CA MET A 172 10.70 -22.63 -5.64
C MET A 172 10.48 -21.88 -4.32
N ALA A 173 9.27 -21.35 -4.08
CA ALA A 173 8.93 -20.71 -2.83
C ALA A 173 9.00 -21.68 -1.64
N LEU A 174 8.44 -22.89 -1.79
CA LEU A 174 8.52 -23.93 -0.76
C LEU A 174 9.95 -24.32 -0.41
N ILE A 175 10.84 -24.40 -1.41
CA ILE A 175 12.27 -24.68 -1.20
C ILE A 175 12.97 -23.46 -0.57
N GLY A 176 12.61 -22.25 -0.99
CA GLY A 176 13.12 -20.99 -0.44
C GLY A 176 12.79 -20.80 1.03
N ASP A 177 11.58 -21.13 1.43
CA ASP A 177 11.16 -21.10 2.84
C ASP A 177 11.95 -22.11 3.69
N CYS A 178 12.22 -23.31 3.15
CA CYS A 178 13.07 -24.32 3.82
C CYS A 178 14.53 -23.87 3.97
N LEU A 179 15.03 -23.03 3.07
CA LEU A 179 16.42 -22.54 3.07
C LEU A 179 16.56 -21.16 3.73
N GLY A 180 15.52 -20.59 4.31
CA GLY A 180 15.53 -19.26 4.91
C GLY A 180 15.80 -18.13 3.90
N CYS A 181 15.63 -18.42 2.61
CA CYS A 181 15.80 -17.45 1.54
C CYS A 181 14.43 -16.83 1.22
N LEU A 182 14.22 -15.61 1.66
CA LEU A 182 13.01 -14.82 1.41
C LEU A 182 12.82 -14.54 -0.09
N LEU A 183 12.30 -15.52 -0.82
CA LEU A 183 11.58 -15.26 -2.05
C LEU A 183 10.20 -14.75 -1.64
N TYR A 184 10.10 -13.46 -1.51
CA TYR A 184 8.89 -12.76 -1.08
C TYR A 184 7.82 -12.88 -2.19
N THR A 185 7.08 -13.98 -2.18
CA THR A 185 5.82 -14.14 -2.91
C THR A 185 4.68 -13.97 -1.93
N SER A 186 4.60 -12.83 -1.25
CA SER A 186 3.37 -12.46 -0.56
C SER A 186 2.42 -11.86 -1.59
N PRO A 187 1.27 -12.46 -1.87
CA PRO A 187 0.19 -11.77 -2.54
C PRO A 187 -0.34 -10.74 -1.55
N SER A 188 -0.09 -9.49 -1.81
CA SER A 188 -0.68 -8.36 -1.09
C SER A 188 -1.47 -7.50 -2.05
#